data_97f2f3e5359dc35c989a40c9e33367de
#
_entry.id   97f2f3e5359dc35c989a40c9e33367de
#
_cell.length_a   1.000
_cell.length_b   1.000
_cell.length_c   1.000
_cell.angle_alpha   90.00
_cell.angle_beta   90.00
_cell.angle_gamma   90.00
#
_symmetry.space_group_name_H-M   'P 1'
#
loop_
_entity.id
_entity.type
_entity.pdbx_description
1 polymer ?
#
loop_
_entity_poly.entity_id
_entity_poly.type
_entity_poly.pdbx_seq_one_letter_code
_entity_poly.pdbx_strand_id
1 'polypeptide(L)'
;VAHFSSPEDAEPPKKALAKALNILSKAEKPFIFCGRGSRSQSEWDDRIKLAERLNARTTTHLKLPAGFPTTHPLFIGETGWRLKGPVLDAIRSADAIVMLDWLDGGNALKLAFPPGSPRPSVINISNDFHIHRGWSMDYGGLAAVDVSIPTVPSTAVSALLDGLAKPASARQL
;
A
#
# COMPACT_ATOMS: atom_id res chain seq x y z
N VAL A 1 -13.83 20.71 29.18
CA VAL A 1 -13.65 19.56 28.30
C VAL A 1 -12.16 19.30 28.22
N ALA A 2 -11.73 18.08 28.57
CA ALA A 2 -10.31 17.72 28.47
C ALA A 2 -9.89 17.79 27.00
N HIS A 3 -8.78 18.47 26.72
CA HIS A 3 -8.22 18.60 25.37
C HIS A 3 -7.21 17.47 25.17
N PHE A 4 -7.47 16.59 24.23
CA PHE A 4 -6.51 15.56 23.81
C PHE A 4 -5.79 16.06 22.57
N SER A 5 -4.46 16.21 22.65
CA SER A 5 -3.64 16.42 21.46
C SER A 5 -3.33 15.08 20.80
N SER A 6 -3.47 15.01 19.49
CA SER A 6 -2.97 13.86 18.73
C SER A 6 -1.43 13.80 18.82
N PRO A 7 -0.83 12.61 18.91
CA PRO A 7 0.62 12.50 18.74
C PRO A 7 1.02 12.97 17.33
N GLU A 8 2.23 13.50 17.22
CA GLU A 8 2.80 13.80 15.91
C GLU A 8 3.11 12.51 15.14
N ASP A 9 2.96 12.58 13.83
CA ASP A 9 3.28 11.43 12.97
C ASP A 9 4.79 11.19 12.95
N ALA A 10 5.20 9.95 13.14
CA ALA A 10 6.60 9.57 13.09
C ALA A 10 7.14 9.61 11.66
N GLU A 11 8.32 10.18 11.47
CA GLU A 11 9.04 10.12 10.20
C GLU A 11 9.42 8.69 9.82
N PRO A 12 9.37 8.33 8.54
CA PRO A 12 9.81 7.01 8.08
C PRO A 12 11.27 6.74 8.47
N PRO A 13 11.60 5.56 9.04
CA PRO A 13 12.97 5.22 9.33
C PRO A 13 13.84 5.27 8.06
N LYS A 14 14.92 6.04 8.06
CA LYS A 14 15.77 6.29 6.88
C LYS A 14 16.22 5.01 6.16
N LYS A 15 16.61 3.98 6.92
CA LYS A 15 17.04 2.68 6.34
C LYS A 15 15.88 1.95 5.66
N ALA A 16 14.70 1.96 6.25
CA ALA A 16 13.52 1.34 5.67
C ALA A 16 13.06 2.08 4.41
N LEU A 17 13.02 3.41 4.46
CA LEU A 17 12.71 4.24 3.30
C LEU A 17 13.69 4.01 2.14
N ALA A 18 15.00 4.01 2.39
CA ALA A 18 16.02 3.75 1.37
C ALA A 18 15.85 2.35 0.75
N LYS A 19 15.53 1.32 1.55
CA LYS A 19 15.27 -0.03 1.04
C LYS A 19 14.00 -0.07 0.19
N ALA A 20 12.93 0.60 0.60
CA ALA A 20 11.70 0.71 -0.17
C ALA A 20 11.94 1.40 -1.52
N LEU A 21 12.63 2.53 -1.53
CA LEU A 21 13.00 3.24 -2.76
C LEU A 21 13.82 2.38 -3.72
N ASN A 22 14.80 1.62 -3.20
CA ASN A 22 15.59 0.71 -4.04
C ASN A 22 14.74 -0.42 -4.64
N ILE A 23 13.74 -0.95 -3.92
CA ILE A 23 12.80 -1.94 -4.46
C ILE A 23 11.95 -1.30 -5.55
N LEU A 24 11.32 -0.15 -5.26
CA LEU A 24 10.38 0.50 -6.17
C LEU A 24 11.04 1.05 -7.43
N SER A 25 12.30 1.49 -7.34
CA SER A 25 13.05 1.97 -8.53
C SER A 25 13.37 0.86 -9.54
N LYS A 26 13.30 -0.40 -9.14
CA LYS A 26 13.58 -1.58 -9.98
C LYS A 26 12.32 -2.33 -10.39
N ALA A 27 11.18 -2.00 -9.77
CA ALA A 27 9.92 -2.68 -10.04
C ALA A 27 9.40 -2.35 -11.44
N GLU A 28 9.03 -3.40 -12.18
CA GLU A 28 8.43 -3.30 -13.51
C GLU A 28 6.90 -3.39 -13.44
N LYS A 29 6.39 -4.09 -12.43
CA LYS A 29 4.96 -4.32 -12.21
C LYS A 29 4.57 -4.07 -10.76
N PRO A 30 4.74 -2.85 -10.25
CA PRO A 30 4.37 -2.53 -8.88
C PRO A 30 2.85 -2.55 -8.70
N PHE A 31 2.42 -2.90 -7.49
CA PHE A 31 1.02 -2.93 -7.09
C PHE A 31 0.84 -2.22 -5.74
N ILE A 32 -0.21 -1.40 -5.62
CA ILE A 32 -0.50 -0.67 -4.39
C ILE A 32 -1.86 -1.09 -3.83
N PHE A 33 -1.86 -1.56 -2.59
CA PHE A 33 -3.06 -1.71 -1.78
C PHE A 33 -3.34 -0.39 -1.06
N CYS A 34 -4.36 0.34 -1.50
CA CYS A 34 -4.79 1.58 -0.90
C CYS A 34 -5.73 1.29 0.27
N GLY A 35 -5.16 1.25 1.46
CA GLY A 35 -5.85 0.98 2.72
C GLY A 35 -6.36 2.25 3.40
N ARG A 36 -6.28 2.27 4.75
CA ARG A 36 -6.72 3.42 5.56
C ARG A 36 -5.87 4.64 5.23
N GLY A 37 -6.51 5.78 5.16
CA GLY A 37 -5.84 7.04 4.89
C GLY A 37 -6.61 8.21 5.50
N SER A 38 -6.02 9.39 5.45
CA SER A 38 -6.68 10.60 5.90
C SER A 38 -7.77 11.06 4.92
N ARG A 39 -8.57 12.03 5.35
CA ARG A 39 -9.57 12.71 4.51
C ARG A 39 -9.02 13.99 3.85
N SER A 40 -7.71 14.21 3.92
CA SER A 40 -7.05 15.35 3.30
C SER A 40 -7.01 15.20 1.79
N GLN A 41 -7.41 16.23 1.05
CA GLN A 41 -7.37 16.23 -0.41
C GLN A 41 -5.92 16.14 -0.91
N SER A 42 -4.99 16.85 -0.27
CA SER A 42 -3.57 16.82 -0.66
C SER A 42 -2.97 15.42 -0.54
N GLU A 43 -3.27 14.69 0.53
CA GLU A 43 -2.79 13.32 0.73
C GLU A 43 -3.46 12.32 -0.22
N TRP A 44 -4.72 12.57 -0.59
CA TRP A 44 -5.39 11.85 -1.66
C TRP A 44 -4.66 12.02 -2.99
N ASP A 45 -4.35 13.26 -3.35
CA ASP A 45 -3.65 13.59 -4.58
C ASP A 45 -2.23 13.00 -4.59
N ASP A 46 -1.55 12.96 -3.45
CA ASP A 46 -0.21 12.37 -3.35
C ASP A 46 -0.25 10.84 -3.52
N ARG A 47 -1.30 10.15 -3.06
CA ARG A 47 -1.49 8.71 -3.36
C ARG A 47 -1.67 8.46 -4.85
N ILE A 48 -2.43 9.32 -5.54
CA ILE A 48 -2.59 9.25 -6.99
C ILE A 48 -1.24 9.47 -7.68
N LYS A 49 -0.52 10.53 -7.32
CA LYS A 49 0.83 10.82 -7.86
C LYS A 49 1.81 9.66 -7.63
N LEU A 50 1.75 8.98 -6.48
CA LEU A 50 2.60 7.82 -6.22
C LEU A 50 2.27 6.67 -7.17
N ALA A 51 0.99 6.36 -7.35
CA ALA A 51 0.55 5.32 -8.28
C ALA A 51 0.96 5.64 -9.72
N GLU A 52 0.76 6.87 -10.16
CA GLU A 52 1.16 7.33 -11.49
C GLU A 52 2.68 7.29 -11.70
N ARG A 53 3.45 7.76 -10.71
CA ARG A 53 4.91 7.78 -10.79
C ARG A 53 5.52 6.39 -10.91
N LEU A 54 4.92 5.43 -10.24
CA LEU A 54 5.31 4.03 -10.30
C LEU A 54 4.66 3.28 -11.47
N ASN A 55 3.67 3.85 -12.14
CA ASN A 55 2.75 3.14 -13.03
C ASN A 55 2.16 1.90 -12.35
N ALA A 56 1.81 2.05 -11.07
CA ALA A 56 1.38 0.95 -10.21
C ALA A 56 -0.11 0.72 -10.32
N ARG A 57 -0.53 -0.51 -10.55
CA ARG A 57 -1.93 -0.89 -10.43
C ARG A 57 -2.38 -0.78 -8.97
N THR A 58 -3.64 -0.40 -8.75
CA THR A 58 -4.17 -0.14 -7.42
C THR A 58 -5.47 -0.88 -7.14
N THR A 59 -5.70 -1.16 -5.87
CA THR A 59 -6.98 -1.64 -5.35
C THR A 59 -7.33 -0.95 -4.05
N THR A 60 -8.62 -0.93 -3.72
CA THR A 60 -9.13 -0.49 -2.42
C THR A 60 -9.97 -1.60 -1.79
N HIS A 61 -10.30 -1.46 -0.52
CA HIS A 61 -11.17 -2.39 0.18
C HIS A 61 -12.56 -1.79 0.36
N LEU A 62 -13.62 -2.59 0.17
CA LEU A 62 -15.02 -2.18 0.32
C LEU A 62 -15.35 -1.50 1.66
N LYS A 63 -14.65 -1.87 2.72
CA LYS A 63 -14.85 -1.29 4.06
C LYS A 63 -14.16 0.07 4.24
N LEU A 64 -13.38 0.54 3.27
CA LEU A 64 -12.55 1.73 3.40
C LEU A 64 -13.04 2.82 2.45
N PRO A 65 -13.55 3.94 2.98
CA PRO A 65 -13.98 5.05 2.14
C PRO A 65 -12.76 5.75 1.53
N ALA A 66 -12.92 6.22 0.29
CA ALA A 66 -11.97 7.12 -0.36
C ALA A 66 -10.51 6.62 -0.38
N GLY A 67 -10.28 5.32 -0.63
CA GLY A 67 -8.93 4.77 -0.75
C GLY A 67 -8.19 5.24 -2.00
N PHE A 68 -8.86 5.23 -3.16
CA PHE A 68 -8.33 5.63 -4.47
C PHE A 68 -9.50 5.95 -5.42
N PRO A 69 -9.34 6.84 -6.44
CA PRO A 69 -10.41 7.14 -7.39
C PRO A 69 -10.75 5.91 -8.26
N THR A 70 -12.00 5.48 -8.21
CA THR A 70 -12.48 4.30 -8.93
C THR A 70 -12.54 4.47 -10.45
N THR A 71 -12.49 5.71 -10.93
CA THR A 71 -12.44 6.04 -12.36
C THR A 71 -11.02 6.16 -12.92
N HIS A 72 -10.00 6.03 -12.07
CA HIS A 72 -8.61 6.16 -12.50
C HIS A 72 -8.14 4.94 -13.31
N PRO A 73 -7.38 5.12 -14.41
CA PRO A 73 -6.93 3.99 -15.26
C PRO A 73 -6.10 2.92 -14.52
N LEU A 74 -5.38 3.29 -13.47
CA LEU A 74 -4.60 2.36 -12.64
C LEU A 74 -5.44 1.60 -11.60
N PHE A 75 -6.70 2.00 -11.40
CA PHE A 75 -7.60 1.29 -10.50
C PHE A 75 -8.16 0.03 -11.17
N ILE A 76 -7.93 -1.12 -10.57
CA ILE A 76 -8.35 -2.41 -11.17
C ILE A 76 -9.68 -2.89 -10.60
N GLY A 77 -10.07 -2.36 -9.46
CA GLY A 77 -11.27 -2.77 -8.75
C GLY A 77 -11.06 -2.79 -7.25
N GLU A 78 -12.15 -2.97 -6.55
CA GLU A 78 -12.18 -3.08 -5.10
C GLU A 78 -12.10 -4.54 -4.67
N THR A 79 -11.55 -4.76 -3.47
CA THR A 79 -11.58 -6.07 -2.84
C THR A 79 -12.67 -6.11 -1.78
N GLY A 80 -13.51 -7.14 -1.86
CA GLY A 80 -14.42 -7.49 -0.77
C GLY A 80 -13.76 -8.51 0.17
N TRP A 81 -14.58 -9.40 0.71
CA TRP A 81 -14.14 -10.51 1.57
C TRP A 81 -13.23 -11.54 0.88
N ARG A 82 -13.18 -11.55 -0.44
CA ARG A 82 -12.38 -12.49 -1.22
C ARG A 82 -11.69 -11.77 -2.37
N LEU A 83 -10.39 -11.95 -2.46
CA LEU A 83 -9.61 -11.61 -3.64
C LEU A 83 -9.97 -12.57 -4.78
N LYS A 84 -10.39 -12.03 -5.91
CA LYS A 84 -10.74 -12.83 -7.11
C LYS A 84 -10.61 -12.01 -8.39
N GLY A 85 -10.62 -12.71 -9.52
CA GLY A 85 -10.66 -12.10 -10.85
C GLY A 85 -9.46 -11.19 -11.13
N PRO A 86 -9.66 -10.11 -11.91
CA PRO A 86 -8.57 -9.26 -12.38
C PRO A 86 -7.67 -8.68 -11.28
N VAL A 87 -8.24 -8.39 -10.09
CA VAL A 87 -7.46 -7.89 -8.95
C VAL A 87 -6.48 -8.95 -8.46
N LEU A 88 -6.92 -10.20 -8.30
CA LEU A 88 -6.05 -11.29 -7.88
C LEU A 88 -4.95 -11.58 -8.91
N ASP A 89 -5.30 -11.56 -10.20
CA ASP A 89 -4.34 -11.79 -11.28
C ASP A 89 -3.29 -10.68 -11.33
N ALA A 90 -3.70 -9.44 -11.13
CA ALA A 90 -2.79 -8.30 -11.06
C ALA A 90 -1.83 -8.39 -9.87
N ILE A 91 -2.33 -8.79 -8.70
CA ILE A 91 -1.50 -9.00 -7.50
C ILE A 91 -0.47 -10.11 -7.76
N ARG A 92 -0.89 -11.22 -8.36
CA ARG A 92 -0.01 -12.36 -8.70
C ARG A 92 1.06 -12.02 -9.71
N SER A 93 0.80 -11.08 -10.60
CA SER A 93 1.76 -10.62 -11.60
C SER A 93 2.71 -9.54 -11.09
N ALA A 94 2.48 -9.02 -9.87
CA ALA A 94 3.30 -7.96 -9.30
C ALA A 94 4.69 -8.46 -8.89
N ASP A 95 5.71 -7.64 -9.09
CA ASP A 95 7.08 -7.85 -8.62
C ASP A 95 7.40 -7.06 -7.35
N ALA A 96 6.65 -6.00 -7.09
CA ALA A 96 6.68 -5.24 -5.85
C ALA A 96 5.26 -4.88 -5.39
N ILE A 97 5.01 -4.99 -4.10
CA ILE A 97 3.73 -4.63 -3.47
C ILE A 97 3.97 -3.58 -2.41
N VAL A 98 3.20 -2.49 -2.46
CA VAL A 98 3.11 -1.50 -1.39
C VAL A 98 1.76 -1.63 -0.72
N MET A 99 1.75 -1.81 0.60
CA MET A 99 0.54 -1.80 1.41
C MET A 99 0.50 -0.47 2.17
N LEU A 100 -0.46 0.38 1.84
CA LEU A 100 -0.71 1.64 2.53
C LEU A 100 -1.77 1.39 3.62
N ASP A 101 -1.34 1.00 4.80
CA ASP A 101 -2.19 0.69 5.96
C ASP A 101 -3.39 -0.23 5.62
N TRP A 102 -3.07 -1.32 4.93
CA TRP A 102 -4.06 -2.29 4.47
C TRP A 102 -4.48 -3.24 5.58
N LEU A 103 -5.78 -3.40 5.76
CA LEU A 103 -6.34 -4.38 6.69
C LEU A 103 -6.11 -5.80 6.18
N ASP A 104 -5.59 -6.68 7.04
CA ASP A 104 -5.37 -8.09 6.74
C ASP A 104 -4.49 -8.38 5.51
N GLY A 105 -3.37 -7.67 5.41
CA GLY A 105 -2.38 -7.90 4.35
C GLY A 105 -1.83 -9.33 4.34
N GLY A 106 -1.74 -9.97 5.49
CA GLY A 106 -1.28 -11.36 5.63
C GLY A 106 -2.19 -12.35 4.90
N ASN A 107 -3.50 -12.20 5.02
CA ASN A 107 -4.45 -13.05 4.31
C ASN A 107 -4.47 -12.76 2.81
N ALA A 108 -4.39 -11.49 2.41
CA ALA A 108 -4.30 -11.10 1.01
C ALA A 108 -3.09 -11.77 0.32
N LEU A 109 -1.92 -11.73 0.96
CA LEU A 109 -0.71 -12.37 0.43
C LEU A 109 -0.81 -13.89 0.40
N LYS A 110 -1.37 -14.54 1.42
CA LYS A 110 -1.59 -16.00 1.44
C LYS A 110 -2.50 -16.47 0.31
N LEU A 111 -3.55 -15.71 0.00
CA LEU A 111 -4.47 -16.02 -1.10
C LEU A 111 -3.81 -15.82 -2.47
N ALA A 112 -3.01 -14.78 -2.62
CA ALA A 112 -2.34 -14.50 -3.87
C ALA A 112 -1.13 -15.43 -4.12
N PHE A 113 -0.36 -15.73 -3.07
CA PHE A 113 0.90 -16.49 -3.13
C PHE A 113 0.86 -17.69 -2.18
N PRO A 114 0.30 -18.83 -2.62
CA PRO A 114 0.33 -20.07 -1.85
C PRO A 114 1.78 -20.50 -1.52
N PRO A 115 1.99 -21.36 -0.51
CA PRO A 115 3.31 -21.89 -0.17
C PRO A 115 4.03 -22.48 -1.40
N GLY A 116 5.29 -22.10 -1.58
CA GLY A 116 6.11 -22.52 -2.73
C GLY A 116 5.99 -21.65 -3.97
N SER A 117 5.08 -20.68 -4.02
CA SER A 117 5.01 -19.72 -5.11
C SER A 117 6.10 -18.64 -4.99
N PRO A 118 6.67 -18.16 -6.10
CA PRO A 118 7.45 -16.93 -6.10
C PRO A 118 6.60 -15.78 -5.56
N ARG A 119 7.14 -14.98 -4.65
CA ARG A 119 6.43 -13.82 -4.12
C ARG A 119 7.16 -12.53 -4.48
N PRO A 120 6.43 -11.43 -4.66
CA PRO A 120 7.03 -10.11 -4.86
C PRO A 120 7.74 -9.62 -3.61
N SER A 121 8.53 -8.55 -3.77
CA SER A 121 8.98 -7.76 -2.62
C SER A 121 7.79 -7.01 -2.02
N VAL A 122 7.64 -7.07 -0.69
CA VAL A 122 6.50 -6.46 0.01
C VAL A 122 6.97 -5.35 0.94
N ILE A 123 6.39 -4.17 0.77
CA ILE A 123 6.59 -2.98 1.59
C ILE A 123 5.29 -2.72 2.34
N ASN A 124 5.32 -2.77 3.66
CA ASN A 124 4.16 -2.45 4.50
C ASN A 124 4.37 -1.11 5.21
N ILE A 125 3.45 -0.20 5.01
CA ILE A 125 3.41 1.12 5.63
C ILE A 125 2.20 1.16 6.54
N SER A 126 2.41 1.04 7.83
CA SER A 126 1.35 0.98 8.83
C SER A 126 1.91 1.12 10.23
N ASN A 127 1.13 1.69 11.13
CA ASN A 127 1.41 1.67 12.57
C ASN A 127 0.90 0.38 13.25
N ASP A 128 0.19 -0.47 12.52
CA ASP A 128 -0.32 -1.74 13.04
C ASP A 128 0.73 -2.85 12.88
N PHE A 129 1.40 -3.20 13.98
CA PHE A 129 2.40 -4.28 14.02
C PHE A 129 1.95 -5.51 14.77
N HIS A 130 0.75 -5.47 15.35
CA HIS A 130 0.24 -6.52 16.23
C HIS A 130 -1.05 -7.09 15.68
N ILE A 131 -1.23 -8.40 15.89
CA ILE A 131 -2.50 -9.04 15.64
C ILE A 131 -3.45 -8.64 16.77
N HIS A 132 -4.52 -7.95 16.44
CA HIS A 132 -5.58 -7.66 17.37
C HIS A 132 -6.48 -8.85 17.54
N ARG A 133 -6.54 -9.40 18.74
CA ARG A 133 -7.54 -10.41 19.13
C ARG A 133 -8.80 -9.69 19.62
N GLY A 134 -9.45 -8.97 18.74
CA GLY A 134 -10.67 -8.24 19.04
C GLY A 134 -11.87 -8.84 18.32
N TRP A 135 -13.02 -8.24 18.55
CA TRP A 135 -14.29 -8.67 17.94
C TRP A 135 -14.30 -8.53 16.41
N SER A 136 -13.52 -7.63 15.86
CA SER A 136 -13.54 -7.38 14.42
C SER A 136 -12.91 -8.48 13.59
N MET A 137 -11.98 -9.27 14.16
CA MET A 137 -11.28 -10.38 13.47
C MET A 137 -10.79 -10.02 12.05
N ASP A 138 -10.48 -8.74 11.81
CA ASP A 138 -10.10 -8.24 10.49
C ASP A 138 -8.68 -8.70 10.07
N TYR A 139 -7.94 -9.30 10.99
CA TYR A 139 -6.57 -9.75 10.77
C TYR A 139 -6.44 -11.26 10.91
N GLY A 140 -6.23 -11.95 9.80
CA GLY A 140 -5.93 -13.37 9.78
C GLY A 140 -4.49 -13.70 10.17
N GLY A 141 -3.57 -12.75 10.14
CA GLY A 141 -2.17 -12.91 10.51
C GLY A 141 -1.31 -11.73 10.07
N LEU A 142 -0.09 -11.66 10.61
CA LEU A 142 0.88 -10.66 10.14
C LEU A 142 1.33 -10.97 8.72
N ALA A 143 1.46 -9.93 7.91
CA ALA A 143 2.00 -10.05 6.56
C ALA A 143 3.50 -10.35 6.61
N ALA A 144 3.96 -11.29 5.80
CA ALA A 144 5.40 -11.48 5.57
C ALA A 144 5.90 -10.36 4.65
N VAL A 145 6.68 -9.44 5.20
CA VAL A 145 7.15 -8.22 4.49
C VAL A 145 8.66 -8.15 4.42
N ASP A 146 9.17 -7.52 3.37
CA ASP A 146 10.60 -7.27 3.18
C ASP A 146 11.01 -5.92 3.77
N VAL A 147 10.07 -4.97 3.82
CA VAL A 147 10.25 -3.64 4.43
C VAL A 147 9.01 -3.29 5.25
N SER A 148 9.22 -2.92 6.51
CA SER A 148 8.18 -2.31 7.35
C SER A 148 8.52 -0.86 7.62
N ILE A 149 7.57 0.03 7.37
CA ILE A 149 7.69 1.47 7.61
C ILE A 149 6.62 1.86 8.63
N PRO A 150 6.99 2.02 9.91
CA PRO A 150 6.08 2.29 11.01
C PRO A 150 5.67 3.77 11.06
N THR A 151 4.79 4.17 10.16
CA THR A 151 4.22 5.52 10.13
C THR A 151 2.87 5.51 9.41
N VAL A 152 2.18 6.62 9.41
CA VAL A 152 0.94 6.81 8.65
C VAL A 152 1.24 6.89 7.15
N PRO A 153 0.31 6.42 6.30
CA PRO A 153 0.52 6.40 4.84
C PRO A 153 0.90 7.75 4.24
N SER A 154 0.29 8.85 4.70
CA SER A 154 0.55 10.19 4.19
C SER A 154 2.02 10.59 4.30
N THR A 155 2.61 10.44 5.48
CA THR A 155 4.01 10.79 5.74
C THR A 155 4.96 9.92 4.90
N ALA A 156 4.67 8.61 4.80
CA ALA A 156 5.50 7.73 3.98
C ALA A 156 5.35 7.98 2.48
N VAL A 157 4.14 8.26 1.99
CA VAL A 157 3.90 8.57 0.57
C VAL A 157 4.63 9.85 0.16
N SER A 158 4.58 10.90 0.98
CA SER A 158 5.35 12.13 0.75
C SER A 158 6.85 11.83 0.64
N ALA A 159 7.41 11.10 1.60
CA ALA A 159 8.83 10.73 1.60
C ALA A 159 9.23 9.84 0.41
N LEU A 160 8.34 8.93 -0.04
CA LEU A 160 8.57 8.12 -1.23
C LEU A 160 8.55 8.99 -2.50
N LEU A 161 7.62 9.93 -2.61
CA LEU A 161 7.53 10.85 -3.73
C LEU A 161 8.78 11.73 -3.85
N ASP A 162 9.33 12.19 -2.74
CA ASP A 162 10.57 12.97 -2.70
C ASP A 162 11.78 12.14 -3.13
N GLY A 163 11.82 10.86 -2.75
CA GLY A 163 12.93 9.97 -3.06
C GLY A 163 12.88 9.32 -4.45
N LEU A 164 11.70 9.22 -5.06
CA LEU A 164 11.54 8.67 -6.41
C LEU A 164 11.90 9.72 -7.46
N ALA A 165 12.81 9.40 -8.37
CA ALA A 165 13.10 10.25 -9.51
C ALA A 165 11.81 10.58 -10.30
N LYS A 166 11.69 11.81 -10.83
CA LYS A 166 10.59 12.14 -11.73
C LYS A 166 10.61 11.19 -12.92
N PRO A 167 9.46 10.66 -13.38
CA PRO A 167 9.44 9.77 -14.52
C PRO A 167 10.09 10.47 -15.73
N ALA A 168 11.03 9.82 -16.37
CA ALA A 168 11.41 10.20 -17.72
C ALA A 168 10.13 10.11 -18.56
N SER A 169 9.71 11.25 -19.13
CA SER A 169 8.48 11.51 -19.89
C SER A 169 7.65 10.27 -20.25
N ALA A 170 6.36 10.33 -19.90
CA ALA A 170 5.36 9.28 -20.08
C ALA A 170 5.68 8.31 -21.23
N ARG A 171 5.96 7.06 -20.92
CA ARG A 171 5.76 5.98 -21.89
C ARG A 171 4.26 5.97 -22.15
N GLN A 172 3.89 6.36 -23.35
CA GLN A 172 2.51 6.34 -23.84
C GLN A 172 1.91 4.95 -23.58
N LEU A 173 0.75 4.99 -22.93
CA LEU A 173 -0.16 3.86 -22.81
C LEU A 173 -0.68 3.43 -24.17
#